data_23a0d103e214b2b011c43b8fbea21f23
#
_entry.id   23a0d103e214b2b011c43b8fbea21f23
#
_cell.length_a   1.000
_cell.length_b   1.000
_cell.length_c   1.000
_cell.angle_alpha   90.00
_cell.angle_beta   90.00
_cell.angle_gamma   90.00
#
_symmetry.space_group_name_H-M   'P 1'
#
loop_
_entity.id
_entity.type
_entity.pdbx_description
1 polymer ?
#
loop_
_entity_poly.entity_id
_entity_poly.type
_entity_poly.pdbx_seq_one_letter_code
_entity_poly.pdbx_strand_id
1 'polypeptide(L)'
;MYSLLLAVIYLAFISLGLPDALLGSGWPTMYTQLQVPFSYAGIISMIISAGTIVSSFFSDRLTRKFGAGLVTAVSVLLTAGALFGFSVSDSFYLLCIMAIPYGLGAGAVDAALNNYVALHYSSRHMSWLHCFWGVGAAASPYIMGFCLGKGLGWSRGYFSVSMIQIVITAILFISLPLWKSRTDEKEGGTEPKGAEAEQIQKDQTKAASSKALSLREILRIKGAPYILITFFAYSAMESTTGLWASSYLVQYLLMEPEKAAKFASFFYLGITVGRFLCGFVADRMGDKALIRLGSGIAGAGILLVLIPFPVTMPALLGLVIIGFGCAPVYPAIIHSTPFYFGKENSQALIGIQMACAYVGSTFMPPLFGTLAARIGIWLYPVFLLVFEVLMVLTSEKLNRIQNGSGTEQTE
;
A
#
# COMPACT_ATOMS: atom_id res chain seq x y z
N MET A 1 -14.70 -1.34 -25.88
CA MET A 1 -13.66 -0.35 -25.47
C MET A 1 -13.53 -0.23 -23.95
N TYR A 2 -14.61 -0.13 -23.19
CA TYR A 2 -14.55 0.03 -21.71
C TYR A 2 -13.81 -1.10 -20.96
N SER A 3 -13.96 -2.35 -21.39
CA SER A 3 -13.29 -3.50 -20.77
C SER A 3 -11.77 -3.53 -21.03
N LEU A 4 -11.33 -3.04 -22.20
CA LEU A 4 -9.91 -3.04 -22.55
C LEU A 4 -9.13 -1.99 -21.75
N LEU A 5 -9.65 -0.77 -21.60
CA LEU A 5 -9.00 0.26 -20.77
C LEU A 5 -8.92 -0.18 -19.31
N LEU A 6 -9.97 -0.81 -18.78
CA LEU A 6 -9.96 -1.34 -17.42
C LEU A 6 -8.90 -2.43 -17.23
N ALA A 7 -8.73 -3.31 -18.22
CA ALA A 7 -7.66 -4.31 -18.19
C ALA A 7 -6.26 -3.67 -18.19
N VAL A 8 -6.06 -2.60 -18.97
CA VAL A 8 -4.81 -1.81 -18.96
C VAL A 8 -4.57 -1.15 -17.61
N ILE A 9 -5.61 -0.61 -16.97
CA ILE A 9 -5.52 -0.03 -15.62
C ILE A 9 -5.12 -1.10 -14.59
N TYR A 10 -5.71 -2.29 -14.65
CA TYR A 10 -5.33 -3.40 -13.76
C TYR A 10 -3.89 -3.87 -14.00
N LEU A 11 -3.45 -3.91 -15.27
CA LEU A 11 -2.07 -4.22 -15.60
C LEU A 11 -1.09 -3.17 -15.02
N ALA A 12 -1.46 -1.89 -15.06
CA ALA A 12 -0.68 -0.83 -14.43
C ALA A 12 -0.58 -1.00 -12.90
N PHE A 13 -1.63 -1.51 -12.24
CA PHE A 13 -1.59 -1.82 -10.81
C PHE A 13 -0.76 -3.06 -10.47
N ILE A 14 -0.74 -4.08 -11.33
CA ILE A 14 0.24 -5.17 -11.21
C ILE A 14 1.66 -4.60 -11.27
N SER A 15 1.91 -3.70 -12.23
CA SER A 15 3.20 -3.01 -12.36
C SER A 15 3.57 -2.21 -11.11
N LEU A 16 2.61 -1.58 -10.44
CA LEU A 16 2.85 -0.84 -9.21
C LEU A 16 3.24 -1.79 -8.06
N GLY A 17 2.58 -2.95 -7.95
CA GLY A 17 2.89 -3.94 -6.90
C GLY A 17 4.20 -4.69 -7.10
N LEU A 18 4.64 -4.91 -8.34
CA LEU A 18 5.84 -5.68 -8.63
C LEU A 18 7.12 -5.18 -7.92
N PRO A 19 7.42 -3.88 -7.85
CA PRO A 19 8.63 -3.42 -7.17
C PRO A 19 8.54 -3.44 -5.63
N ASP A 20 7.35 -3.33 -5.05
CA ASP A 20 7.15 -3.06 -3.62
C ASP A 20 7.73 -4.13 -2.69
N ALA A 21 7.74 -5.40 -3.12
CA ALA A 21 8.24 -6.49 -2.31
C ALA A 21 9.67 -6.94 -2.66
N LEU A 22 10.31 -6.36 -3.70
CA LEU A 22 11.65 -6.76 -4.14
C LEU A 22 12.73 -6.45 -3.12
N LEU A 23 12.71 -5.26 -2.52
CA LEU A 23 13.73 -4.85 -1.56
C LEU A 23 13.75 -5.80 -0.37
N GLY A 24 12.60 -6.08 0.24
CA GLY A 24 12.51 -6.98 1.38
C GLY A 24 12.95 -8.41 1.05
N SER A 25 12.56 -8.93 -0.11
CA SER A 25 12.89 -10.30 -0.52
C SER A 25 14.35 -10.49 -0.93
N GLY A 26 14.97 -9.47 -1.54
CA GLY A 26 16.38 -9.50 -1.95
C GLY A 26 17.37 -9.11 -0.87
N TRP A 27 16.94 -8.36 0.15
CA TRP A 27 17.82 -7.74 1.13
C TRP A 27 18.73 -8.70 1.89
N PRO A 28 18.30 -9.92 2.31
CA PRO A 28 19.18 -10.86 2.99
C PRO A 28 20.46 -11.22 2.21
N THR A 29 20.42 -11.12 0.89
CA THR A 29 21.59 -11.34 0.02
C THR A 29 22.29 -10.03 -0.32
N MET A 30 21.51 -8.97 -0.52
CA MET A 30 22.04 -7.65 -0.94
C MET A 30 22.98 -7.04 0.09
N TYR A 31 22.59 -6.99 1.37
CA TYR A 31 23.40 -6.31 2.40
C TYR A 31 24.77 -6.97 2.61
N THR A 32 24.84 -8.30 2.50
CA THR A 32 26.09 -9.05 2.60
C THR A 32 27.00 -8.79 1.41
N GLN A 33 26.47 -8.81 0.19
CA GLN A 33 27.24 -8.56 -1.03
C GLN A 33 27.72 -7.11 -1.15
N LEU A 34 26.87 -6.15 -0.73
CA LEU A 34 27.20 -4.73 -0.71
C LEU A 34 28.08 -4.31 0.48
N GLN A 35 28.31 -5.23 1.43
CA GLN A 35 29.09 -4.99 2.66
C GLN A 35 28.56 -3.81 3.49
N VAL A 36 27.23 -3.69 3.59
CA VAL A 36 26.58 -2.61 4.34
C VAL A 36 25.85 -3.14 5.57
N PRO A 37 25.61 -2.29 6.59
CA PRO A 37 24.82 -2.68 7.74
C PRO A 37 23.42 -3.18 7.35
N PHE A 38 22.94 -4.19 8.08
CA PHE A 38 21.61 -4.78 7.86
C PHE A 38 20.47 -3.77 7.82
N SER A 39 20.52 -2.74 8.70
CA SER A 39 19.49 -1.69 8.81
C SER A 39 19.36 -0.77 7.58
N TYR A 40 20.30 -0.83 6.63
CA TYR A 40 20.33 0.09 5.48
C TYR A 40 19.19 -0.12 4.47
N ALA A 41 18.47 -1.27 4.49
CA ALA A 41 17.21 -1.42 3.75
C ALA A 41 16.21 -0.31 4.12
N GLY A 42 16.18 0.08 5.39
CA GLY A 42 15.32 1.14 5.87
C GLY A 42 15.61 2.49 5.21
N ILE A 43 16.89 2.80 4.91
CA ILE A 43 17.28 4.05 4.24
C ILE A 43 16.71 4.07 2.80
N ILE A 44 16.89 2.99 2.06
CA ILE A 44 16.33 2.86 0.70
C ILE A 44 14.80 3.00 0.75
N SER A 45 14.14 2.29 1.66
CA SER A 45 12.70 2.35 1.86
C SER A 45 12.22 3.76 2.18
N MET A 46 12.92 4.50 3.05
CA MET A 46 12.60 5.91 3.36
C MET A 46 12.72 6.81 2.14
N ILE A 47 13.76 6.65 1.31
CA ILE A 47 13.95 7.45 0.10
C ILE A 47 12.80 7.19 -0.89
N ILE A 48 12.43 5.93 -1.09
CA ILE A 48 11.31 5.54 -1.94
C ILE A 48 10.01 6.18 -1.42
N SER A 49 9.70 6.01 -0.13
CA SER A 49 8.48 6.55 0.49
C SER A 49 8.43 8.08 0.41
N ALA A 50 9.56 8.76 0.64
CA ALA A 50 9.62 10.22 0.51
C ALA A 50 9.34 10.66 -0.93
N GLY A 51 9.91 9.99 -1.93
CA GLY A 51 9.63 10.22 -3.34
C GLY A 51 8.15 9.99 -3.69
N THR A 52 7.56 8.92 -3.15
CA THR A 52 6.13 8.58 -3.32
C THR A 52 5.23 9.68 -2.75
N ILE A 53 5.50 10.16 -1.53
CA ILE A 53 4.74 11.26 -0.92
C ILE A 53 4.84 12.52 -1.77
N VAL A 54 6.04 12.92 -2.17
CA VAL A 54 6.27 14.13 -2.98
C VAL A 54 5.53 14.03 -4.31
N SER A 55 5.65 12.93 -5.04
CA SER A 55 5.02 12.79 -6.35
C SER A 55 3.49 12.72 -6.27
N SER A 56 2.94 12.12 -5.22
CA SER A 56 1.49 12.09 -4.98
C SER A 56 0.92 13.49 -4.81
N PHE A 57 1.62 14.41 -4.13
CA PHE A 57 1.19 15.81 -4.02
C PHE A 57 1.10 16.54 -5.37
N PHE A 58 1.97 16.19 -6.31
CA PHE A 58 1.96 16.80 -7.64
C PHE A 58 1.09 16.07 -8.65
N SER A 59 0.58 14.88 -8.32
CA SER A 59 -0.14 13.99 -9.23
C SER A 59 -1.38 14.66 -9.83
N ASP A 60 -2.19 15.40 -9.05
CA ASP A 60 -3.37 16.11 -9.55
C ASP A 60 -2.99 17.14 -10.62
N ARG A 61 -1.95 17.95 -10.36
CA ARG A 61 -1.48 18.96 -11.34
C ARG A 61 -0.96 18.31 -12.63
N LEU A 62 -0.22 17.22 -12.49
CA LEU A 62 0.31 16.47 -13.63
C LEU A 62 -0.82 15.82 -14.43
N THR A 63 -1.79 15.22 -13.75
CA THR A 63 -2.93 14.55 -14.39
C THR A 63 -3.84 15.54 -15.12
N ARG A 64 -4.10 16.71 -14.55
CA ARG A 64 -4.85 17.77 -15.24
C ARG A 64 -4.13 18.29 -16.48
N LYS A 65 -2.80 18.41 -16.44
CA LYS A 65 -2.01 18.96 -17.55
C LYS A 65 -1.74 17.94 -18.66
N PHE A 66 -1.47 16.70 -18.32
CA PHE A 66 -0.97 15.67 -19.26
C PHE A 66 -1.94 14.50 -19.46
N GLY A 67 -3.01 14.41 -18.65
CA GLY A 67 -3.94 13.29 -18.63
C GLY A 67 -3.43 12.09 -17.83
N ALA A 68 -4.37 11.30 -17.26
CA ALA A 68 -4.04 10.16 -16.40
C ALA A 68 -3.22 9.08 -17.13
N GLY A 69 -3.52 8.84 -18.41
CA GLY A 69 -2.82 7.81 -19.20
C GLY A 69 -1.33 8.10 -19.39
N LEU A 70 -0.96 9.35 -19.76
CA LEU A 70 0.44 9.72 -19.95
C LEU A 70 1.20 9.75 -18.62
N VAL A 71 0.59 10.30 -17.57
CA VAL A 71 1.18 10.29 -16.22
C VAL A 71 1.46 8.85 -15.79
N THR A 72 0.53 7.92 -15.98
CA THR A 72 0.71 6.50 -15.67
C THR A 72 1.87 5.90 -16.47
N ALA A 73 1.91 6.09 -17.80
CA ALA A 73 2.93 5.50 -18.66
C ALA A 73 4.34 6.01 -18.30
N VAL A 74 4.50 7.32 -18.09
CA VAL A 74 5.79 7.93 -17.70
C VAL A 74 6.21 7.49 -16.29
N SER A 75 5.28 7.37 -15.37
CA SER A 75 5.55 6.91 -14.00
C SER A 75 6.03 5.47 -13.96
N VAL A 76 5.39 4.57 -14.73
CA VAL A 76 5.85 3.16 -14.85
C VAL A 76 7.21 3.09 -15.56
N LEU A 77 7.49 3.95 -16.53
CA LEU A 77 8.80 4.03 -17.17
C LEU A 77 9.88 4.46 -16.15
N LEU A 78 9.60 5.43 -15.29
CA LEU A 78 10.52 5.87 -14.23
C LEU A 78 10.83 4.73 -13.26
N THR A 79 9.81 3.98 -12.80
CA THR A 79 10.04 2.82 -11.92
C THR A 79 10.78 1.71 -12.63
N ALA A 80 10.48 1.42 -13.90
CA ALA A 80 11.21 0.44 -14.70
C ALA A 80 12.69 0.81 -14.84
N GLY A 81 13.00 2.07 -15.16
CA GLY A 81 14.37 2.58 -15.24
C GLY A 81 15.11 2.54 -13.90
N ALA A 82 14.42 2.87 -12.80
CA ALA A 82 14.96 2.75 -11.46
C ALA A 82 15.33 1.31 -11.12
N LEU A 83 14.45 0.35 -11.39
CA LEU A 83 14.71 -1.07 -11.15
C LEU A 83 15.84 -1.60 -12.05
N PHE A 84 15.93 -1.13 -13.28
CA PHE A 84 17.10 -1.41 -14.11
C PHE A 84 18.37 -0.87 -13.46
N GLY A 85 18.36 0.37 -12.96
CA GLY A 85 19.46 0.96 -12.20
C GLY A 85 19.81 0.12 -10.95
N PHE A 86 18.84 -0.39 -10.21
CA PHE A 86 19.07 -1.34 -9.12
C PHE A 86 19.78 -2.60 -9.61
N SER A 87 19.38 -3.15 -10.78
CA SER A 87 19.93 -4.39 -11.32
C SER A 87 21.41 -4.30 -11.74
N VAL A 88 21.90 -3.12 -12.08
CA VAL A 88 23.29 -2.88 -12.48
C VAL A 88 24.11 -2.22 -11.36
N SER A 89 23.50 -2.03 -10.19
CA SER A 89 24.18 -1.38 -9.05
C SER A 89 25.08 -2.37 -8.32
N ASP A 90 26.30 -1.97 -8.10
CA ASP A 90 27.30 -2.64 -7.25
C ASP A 90 27.62 -1.83 -5.97
N SER A 91 26.91 -0.72 -5.77
CA SER A 91 27.12 0.22 -4.68
C SER A 91 25.82 0.60 -4.00
N PHE A 92 25.82 0.67 -2.66
CA PHE A 92 24.70 1.16 -1.87
C PHE A 92 24.27 2.58 -2.24
N TYR A 93 25.22 3.46 -2.54
CA TYR A 93 24.93 4.85 -2.91
C TYR A 93 24.15 4.93 -4.22
N LEU A 94 24.47 4.07 -5.20
CA LEU A 94 23.74 4.02 -6.47
C LEU A 94 22.31 3.52 -6.26
N LEU A 95 22.09 2.55 -5.36
CA LEU A 95 20.74 2.13 -4.98
C LEU A 95 19.94 3.28 -4.36
N CYS A 96 20.55 4.10 -3.47
CA CYS A 96 19.90 5.28 -2.91
C CYS A 96 19.52 6.32 -3.98
N ILE A 97 20.40 6.55 -4.96
CA ILE A 97 20.12 7.47 -6.08
C ILE A 97 18.96 6.94 -6.93
N MET A 98 18.95 5.65 -7.24
CA MET A 98 17.89 5.02 -8.04
C MET A 98 16.58 4.87 -7.27
N ALA A 99 16.61 4.89 -5.93
CA ALA A 99 15.41 4.90 -5.10
C ALA A 99 14.57 6.19 -5.27
N ILE A 100 15.18 7.31 -5.67
CA ILE A 100 14.51 8.59 -5.90
C ILE A 100 13.52 8.49 -7.10
N PRO A 101 13.98 8.18 -8.35
CA PRO A 101 13.06 8.03 -9.47
C PRO A 101 12.06 6.88 -9.26
N TYR A 102 12.42 5.84 -8.51
CA TYR A 102 11.47 4.80 -8.13
C TYR A 102 10.30 5.38 -7.34
N GLY A 103 10.56 6.07 -6.23
CA GLY A 103 9.51 6.66 -5.40
C GLY A 103 8.67 7.69 -6.15
N LEU A 104 9.30 8.57 -6.95
CA LEU A 104 8.59 9.55 -7.76
C LEU A 104 7.64 8.90 -8.77
N GLY A 105 8.04 7.80 -9.41
CA GLY A 105 7.18 7.05 -10.31
C GLY A 105 6.02 6.39 -9.57
N ALA A 106 6.28 5.70 -8.45
CA ALA A 106 5.27 4.95 -7.71
C ALA A 106 4.11 5.83 -7.22
N GLY A 107 4.40 6.99 -6.61
CA GLY A 107 3.35 7.83 -6.03
C GLY A 107 2.46 8.52 -7.07
N ALA A 108 3.02 8.94 -8.19
CA ALA A 108 2.25 9.62 -9.22
C ALA A 108 1.25 8.67 -9.91
N VAL A 109 1.66 7.42 -10.19
CA VAL A 109 0.76 6.42 -10.81
C VAL A 109 -0.34 5.99 -9.86
N ASP A 110 -0.03 5.75 -8.59
CA ASP A 110 -1.01 5.35 -7.59
C ASP A 110 -2.13 6.39 -7.45
N ALA A 111 -1.76 7.64 -7.21
CA ALA A 111 -2.72 8.72 -7.07
C ALA A 111 -3.54 8.97 -8.36
N ALA A 112 -2.91 8.94 -9.53
CA ALA A 112 -3.59 9.18 -10.82
C ALA A 112 -4.63 8.10 -11.13
N LEU A 113 -4.29 6.82 -10.92
CA LEU A 113 -5.18 5.71 -11.26
C LEU A 113 -6.30 5.54 -10.24
N ASN A 114 -6.02 5.70 -8.94
CA ASN A 114 -7.06 5.69 -7.92
C ASN A 114 -8.11 6.76 -8.18
N ASN A 115 -7.68 7.98 -8.48
CA ASN A 115 -8.59 9.07 -8.84
C ASN A 115 -9.38 8.76 -10.13
N TYR A 116 -8.70 8.26 -11.17
CA TYR A 116 -9.35 7.93 -12.43
C TYR A 116 -10.43 6.85 -12.26
N VAL A 117 -10.14 5.78 -11.51
CA VAL A 117 -11.09 4.69 -11.25
C VAL A 117 -12.25 5.17 -10.37
N ALA A 118 -11.98 6.01 -9.36
CA ALA A 118 -13.02 6.58 -8.50
C ALA A 118 -14.04 7.42 -9.29
N LEU A 119 -13.58 8.16 -10.31
CA LEU A 119 -14.43 9.04 -11.13
C LEU A 119 -15.19 8.31 -12.24
N HIS A 120 -14.71 7.14 -12.71
CA HIS A 120 -15.21 6.53 -13.93
C HIS A 120 -15.74 5.09 -13.77
N TYR A 121 -15.51 4.45 -12.62
CA TYR A 121 -15.89 3.06 -12.37
C TYR A 121 -16.56 2.88 -11.00
N SER A 122 -17.21 1.74 -10.79
CA SER A 122 -17.86 1.42 -9.51
C SER A 122 -16.82 1.02 -8.43
N SER A 123 -17.25 1.07 -7.16
CA SER A 123 -16.42 0.67 -6.00
C SER A 123 -15.89 -0.77 -6.08
N ARG A 124 -16.58 -1.68 -6.78
CA ARG A 124 -16.09 -3.04 -7.06
C ARG A 124 -14.77 -3.01 -7.83
N HIS A 125 -14.66 -2.15 -8.85
CA HIS A 125 -13.44 -2.03 -9.65
C HIS A 125 -12.30 -1.40 -8.84
N MET A 126 -12.59 -0.54 -7.88
CA MET A 126 -11.60 -0.02 -6.94
C MET A 126 -11.03 -1.15 -6.07
N SER A 127 -11.86 -2.02 -5.53
CA SER A 127 -11.41 -3.19 -4.76
C SER A 127 -10.56 -4.14 -5.60
N TRP A 128 -10.95 -4.40 -6.85
CA TRP A 128 -10.16 -5.23 -7.76
C TRP A 128 -8.83 -4.59 -8.16
N LEU A 129 -8.79 -3.28 -8.31
CA LEU A 129 -7.55 -2.54 -8.55
C LEU A 129 -6.48 -2.89 -7.51
N HIS A 130 -6.83 -2.79 -6.24
CA HIS A 130 -5.92 -3.14 -5.14
C HIS A 130 -5.64 -4.65 -5.03
N CYS A 131 -6.53 -5.51 -5.51
CA CYS A 131 -6.26 -6.94 -5.65
C CYS A 131 -5.15 -7.18 -6.69
N PHE A 132 -5.19 -6.51 -7.85
CA PHE A 132 -4.15 -6.62 -8.87
C PHE A 132 -2.80 -6.05 -8.42
N TRP A 133 -2.77 -5.01 -7.60
CA TRP A 133 -1.54 -4.59 -6.91
C TRP A 133 -0.95 -5.75 -6.10
N GLY A 134 -1.78 -6.43 -5.31
CA GLY A 134 -1.36 -7.57 -4.50
C GLY A 134 -0.81 -8.73 -5.34
N VAL A 135 -1.35 -8.97 -6.53
CA VAL A 135 -0.80 -9.96 -7.48
C VAL A 135 0.64 -9.61 -7.86
N GLY A 136 0.92 -8.33 -8.18
CA GLY A 136 2.27 -7.85 -8.46
C GLY A 136 3.20 -8.03 -7.26
N ALA A 137 2.76 -7.60 -6.09
CA ALA A 137 3.53 -7.69 -4.85
C ALA A 137 3.81 -9.14 -4.41
N ALA A 138 2.91 -10.09 -4.69
CA ALA A 138 3.15 -11.50 -4.45
C ALA A 138 4.08 -12.15 -5.48
N ALA A 139 4.01 -11.72 -6.74
CA ALA A 139 4.81 -12.29 -7.82
C ALA A 139 6.30 -11.96 -7.71
N SER A 140 6.65 -10.73 -7.31
CA SER A 140 8.04 -10.26 -7.35
C SER A 140 8.99 -10.99 -6.37
N PRO A 141 8.63 -11.31 -5.11
CA PRO A 141 9.48 -12.12 -4.26
C PRO A 141 9.69 -13.54 -4.80
N TYR A 142 8.70 -14.08 -5.51
CA TYR A 142 8.82 -15.37 -6.17
C TYR A 142 9.84 -15.33 -7.31
N ILE A 143 9.81 -14.25 -8.13
CA ILE A 143 10.82 -14.01 -9.17
C ILE A 143 12.20 -13.85 -8.54
N MET A 144 12.32 -13.06 -7.46
CA MET A 144 13.57 -12.89 -6.74
C MET A 144 14.10 -14.23 -6.21
N GLY A 145 13.27 -15.02 -5.53
CA GLY A 145 13.63 -16.34 -5.02
C GLY A 145 14.05 -17.30 -6.12
N PHE A 146 13.41 -17.28 -7.30
CA PHE A 146 13.83 -18.07 -8.45
C PHE A 146 15.23 -17.68 -8.93
N CYS A 147 15.53 -16.39 -9.05
CA CYS A 147 16.85 -15.91 -9.46
C CYS A 147 17.93 -16.27 -8.43
N LEU A 148 17.65 -16.14 -7.14
CA LEU A 148 18.57 -16.55 -6.08
C LEU A 148 18.86 -18.06 -6.10
N GLY A 149 17.83 -18.88 -6.28
CA GLY A 149 17.97 -20.33 -6.33
C GLY A 149 18.69 -20.89 -7.55
N LYS A 150 18.68 -20.13 -8.64
CA LYS A 150 19.48 -20.46 -9.85
C LYS A 150 20.90 -19.89 -9.77
N GLY A 151 21.30 -19.26 -8.68
CA GLY A 151 22.61 -18.64 -8.54
C GLY A 151 22.81 -17.38 -9.39
N LEU A 152 21.73 -16.83 -9.96
CA LEU A 152 21.78 -15.63 -10.81
C LEU A 152 21.95 -14.32 -10.01
N GLY A 153 21.72 -14.38 -8.68
CA GLY A 153 21.81 -13.24 -7.78
C GLY A 153 20.58 -12.32 -7.80
N TRP A 154 20.54 -11.41 -6.83
CA TRP A 154 19.46 -10.44 -6.68
C TRP A 154 19.39 -9.43 -7.85
N SER A 155 20.52 -9.09 -8.46
CA SER A 155 20.58 -8.20 -9.64
C SER A 155 19.70 -8.70 -10.78
N ARG A 156 19.69 -10.01 -11.04
CA ARG A 156 18.82 -10.61 -12.05
C ARG A 156 17.35 -10.61 -11.66
N GLY A 157 17.03 -10.65 -10.37
CA GLY A 157 15.66 -10.46 -9.87
C GLY A 157 15.12 -9.08 -10.24
N TYR A 158 15.88 -8.01 -9.92
CA TYR A 158 15.56 -6.64 -10.32
C TYR A 158 15.51 -6.45 -11.83
N PHE A 159 16.47 -7.01 -12.57
CA PHE A 159 16.49 -6.97 -14.04
C PHE A 159 15.22 -7.60 -14.63
N SER A 160 14.82 -8.77 -14.16
CA SER A 160 13.64 -9.47 -14.67
C SER A 160 12.37 -8.66 -14.47
N VAL A 161 12.17 -8.07 -13.28
CA VAL A 161 11.01 -7.22 -12.98
C VAL A 161 11.07 -5.91 -13.79
N SER A 162 12.25 -5.32 -13.97
CA SER A 162 12.42 -4.15 -14.83
C SER A 162 12.00 -4.45 -16.28
N MET A 163 12.39 -5.60 -16.84
CA MET A 163 11.98 -6.00 -18.19
C MET A 163 10.47 -6.18 -18.31
N ILE A 164 9.83 -6.80 -17.32
CA ILE A 164 8.36 -6.91 -17.26
C ILE A 164 7.73 -5.50 -17.26
N GLN A 165 8.24 -4.59 -16.44
CA GLN A 165 7.74 -3.20 -16.40
C GLN A 165 7.97 -2.43 -17.69
N ILE A 166 9.07 -2.65 -18.39
CA ILE A 166 9.33 -2.06 -19.73
C ILE A 166 8.26 -2.53 -20.72
N VAL A 167 7.92 -3.82 -20.72
CA VAL A 167 6.85 -4.35 -21.58
C VAL A 167 5.51 -3.72 -21.22
N ILE A 168 5.18 -3.63 -19.92
CA ILE A 168 3.94 -2.98 -19.47
C ILE A 168 3.95 -1.50 -19.88
N THR A 169 5.05 -0.80 -19.75
CA THR A 169 5.23 0.59 -20.20
C THR A 169 4.92 0.74 -21.68
N ALA A 170 5.43 -0.15 -22.52
CA ALA A 170 5.13 -0.13 -23.96
C ALA A 170 3.62 -0.30 -24.23
N ILE A 171 2.97 -1.23 -23.52
CA ILE A 171 1.50 -1.42 -23.60
C ILE A 171 0.77 -0.15 -23.16
N LEU A 172 1.22 0.51 -22.10
CA LEU A 172 0.61 1.76 -21.60
C LEU A 172 0.75 2.89 -22.63
N PHE A 173 1.90 3.06 -23.28
CA PHE A 173 2.06 4.06 -24.34
C PHE A 173 1.20 3.75 -25.57
N ILE A 174 1.09 2.49 -25.98
CA ILE A 174 0.21 2.07 -27.09
C ILE A 174 -1.26 2.30 -26.74
N SER A 175 -1.64 2.19 -25.45
CA SER A 175 -3.01 2.38 -24.98
C SER A 175 -3.44 3.84 -24.83
N LEU A 176 -2.55 4.83 -24.97
CA LEU A 176 -2.88 6.25 -24.79
C LEU A 176 -4.10 6.73 -25.58
N PRO A 177 -4.37 6.28 -26.82
CA PRO A 177 -5.60 6.67 -27.52
C PRO A 177 -6.90 6.26 -26.80
N LEU A 178 -6.87 5.15 -26.02
CA LEU A 178 -8.06 4.68 -25.29
C LEU A 178 -8.46 5.62 -24.14
N TRP A 179 -7.50 6.39 -23.61
CA TRP A 179 -7.72 7.36 -22.53
C TRP A 179 -8.34 8.65 -23.05
N LYS A 180 -7.99 9.06 -24.27
CA LYS A 180 -8.49 10.29 -24.92
C LYS A 180 -9.94 10.18 -25.32
N SER A 181 -10.40 9.03 -25.84
CA SER A 181 -11.78 8.85 -26.32
C SER A 181 -12.84 9.08 -25.25
N ARG A 182 -12.47 9.03 -23.97
CA ARG A 182 -13.36 9.23 -22.83
C ARG A 182 -13.47 10.69 -22.37
N THR A 183 -12.46 11.49 -22.64
CA THR A 183 -12.49 12.94 -22.38
C THR A 183 -13.37 13.63 -23.40
N ASP A 184 -13.28 13.21 -24.67
CA ASP A 184 -14.05 13.80 -25.79
C ASP A 184 -15.55 13.44 -25.74
N GLU A 185 -15.93 12.24 -25.21
CA GLU A 185 -17.35 11.88 -25.02
C GLU A 185 -18.06 12.72 -23.93
N LYS A 186 -17.34 13.28 -22.97
CA LYS A 186 -17.92 14.20 -21.95
C LYS A 186 -18.08 15.63 -22.46
N GLU A 187 -17.28 16.06 -23.43
CA GLU A 187 -17.44 17.38 -24.09
C GLU A 187 -18.50 17.36 -25.18
N GLY A 188 -18.86 16.17 -25.73
CA GLY A 188 -19.88 16.00 -26.77
C GLY A 188 -21.24 15.47 -26.30
N GLY A 189 -21.34 15.02 -25.05
CA GLY A 189 -22.58 14.47 -24.48
C GLY A 189 -23.37 15.54 -23.72
N THR A 190 -24.57 15.81 -24.18
CA THR A 190 -25.62 16.67 -23.64
C THR A 190 -25.45 17.00 -22.15
N GLU A 191 -25.22 18.27 -21.84
CA GLU A 191 -25.29 18.82 -20.48
C GLU A 191 -26.57 18.31 -19.78
N PRO A 192 -26.49 17.84 -18.53
CA PRO A 192 -27.69 17.60 -17.74
C PRO A 192 -28.38 18.95 -17.58
N LYS A 193 -29.54 19.10 -18.22
CA LYS A 193 -30.38 20.28 -18.14
C LYS A 193 -30.97 20.40 -16.74
N GLY A 194 -30.72 21.51 -16.08
CA GLY A 194 -31.50 21.99 -14.94
C GLY A 194 -30.98 21.51 -13.57
N ALA A 195 -31.67 21.78 -12.55
CA ALA A 195 -31.48 21.68 -11.09
C ALA A 195 -30.44 20.69 -10.51
N GLU A 196 -30.18 19.54 -11.17
CA GLU A 196 -29.18 18.55 -10.69
C GLU A 196 -27.72 19.00 -10.92
N ALA A 197 -27.43 19.67 -12.05
CA ALA A 197 -26.09 20.22 -12.31
C ALA A 197 -25.77 21.39 -11.38
N GLU A 198 -26.77 22.25 -11.10
CA GLU A 198 -26.64 23.31 -10.10
C GLU A 198 -26.48 22.75 -8.67
N GLN A 199 -27.11 21.63 -8.36
CA GLN A 199 -27.01 20.99 -7.06
C GLN A 199 -25.63 20.36 -6.87
N ILE A 200 -25.12 19.64 -7.88
CA ILE A 200 -23.76 19.06 -7.87
C ILE A 200 -22.70 20.16 -7.82
N GLN A 201 -22.90 21.26 -8.56
CA GLN A 201 -21.98 22.39 -8.57
C GLN A 201 -22.06 23.21 -7.27
N LYS A 202 -23.25 23.36 -6.66
CA LYS A 202 -23.43 23.95 -5.32
C LYS A 202 -22.84 23.07 -4.23
N ASP A 203 -22.95 21.75 -4.33
CA ASP A 203 -22.34 20.82 -3.38
C ASP A 203 -20.83 20.77 -3.52
N GLN A 204 -20.29 20.83 -4.75
CA GLN A 204 -18.85 20.98 -5.00
C GLN A 204 -18.31 22.35 -4.57
N THR A 205 -19.08 23.44 -4.75
CA THR A 205 -18.69 24.78 -4.32
C THR A 205 -18.82 24.93 -2.80
N LYS A 206 -19.79 24.27 -2.15
CA LYS A 206 -19.87 24.19 -0.69
C LYS A 206 -18.76 23.33 -0.10
N ALA A 207 -18.38 22.22 -0.73
CA ALA A 207 -17.22 21.42 -0.33
C ALA A 207 -15.90 22.20 -0.52
N ALA A 208 -15.78 23.01 -1.58
CA ALA A 208 -14.62 23.87 -1.80
C ALA A 208 -14.60 25.12 -0.90
N SER A 209 -15.74 25.55 -0.35
CA SER A 209 -15.87 26.68 0.58
C SER A 209 -15.88 26.26 2.06
N SER A 210 -15.89 24.95 2.38
CA SER A 210 -15.66 24.49 3.73
C SER A 210 -14.23 24.87 4.13
N LYS A 211 -14.11 25.73 5.13
CA LYS A 211 -12.85 26.19 5.72
C LYS A 211 -11.98 24.95 5.98
N ALA A 212 -10.81 24.87 5.32
CA ALA A 212 -9.91 23.77 5.52
C ALA A 212 -9.60 23.62 7.01
N LEU A 213 -10.06 22.54 7.63
CA LEU A 213 -9.84 22.31 9.05
C LEU A 213 -8.33 22.20 9.31
N SER A 214 -7.84 22.98 10.26
CA SER A 214 -6.45 22.88 10.69
C SER A 214 -6.21 21.53 11.42
N LEU A 215 -4.98 21.06 11.42
CA LEU A 215 -4.60 19.83 12.16
C LEU A 215 -5.05 19.89 13.61
N ARG A 216 -4.96 21.07 14.25
CA ARG A 216 -5.37 21.27 15.65
C ARG A 216 -6.89 21.12 15.83
N GLU A 217 -7.70 21.59 14.87
CA GLU A 217 -9.15 21.44 14.88
C GLU A 217 -9.54 19.97 14.69
N ILE A 218 -8.90 19.25 13.77
CA ILE A 218 -9.13 17.82 13.55
C ILE A 218 -8.79 16.99 14.78
N LEU A 219 -7.65 17.25 15.42
CA LEU A 219 -7.27 16.53 16.65
C LEU A 219 -8.23 16.78 17.84
N ARG A 220 -9.05 17.84 17.79
CA ARG A 220 -10.09 18.11 18.78
C ARG A 220 -11.42 17.40 18.49
N ILE A 221 -11.61 16.87 17.29
CA ILE A 221 -12.80 16.09 16.97
C ILE A 221 -12.80 14.82 17.83
N LYS A 222 -13.88 14.60 18.58
CA LYS A 222 -14.03 13.45 19.49
C LYS A 222 -13.87 12.14 18.72
N GLY A 223 -12.85 11.37 19.04
CA GLY A 223 -12.54 10.10 18.35
C GLY A 223 -11.49 10.19 17.25
N ALA A 224 -11.25 11.36 16.63
CA ALA A 224 -10.29 11.50 15.52
C ALA A 224 -8.86 11.03 15.88
N PRO A 225 -8.25 11.35 17.02
CA PRO A 225 -6.93 10.85 17.35
C PRO A 225 -6.84 9.32 17.32
N TYR A 226 -7.89 8.62 17.72
CA TYR A 226 -7.87 7.16 17.75
C TYR A 226 -7.87 6.53 16.37
N ILE A 227 -8.65 7.05 15.41
CA ILE A 227 -8.61 6.51 14.03
C ILE A 227 -7.28 6.84 13.33
N LEU A 228 -6.66 7.98 13.63
CA LEU A 228 -5.35 8.35 13.12
C LEU A 228 -4.26 7.39 13.63
N ILE A 229 -4.27 7.09 14.94
CA ILE A 229 -3.34 6.14 15.54
C ILE A 229 -3.60 4.72 15.02
N THR A 230 -4.87 4.32 14.88
CA THR A 230 -5.23 3.01 14.31
C THR A 230 -4.63 2.84 12.91
N PHE A 231 -4.74 3.85 12.05
CA PHE A 231 -4.24 3.77 10.69
C PHE A 231 -2.71 3.85 10.61
N PHE A 232 -2.09 4.66 11.47
CA PHE A 232 -0.64 4.66 11.67
C PHE A 232 -0.14 3.26 12.07
N ALA A 233 -0.76 2.64 13.08
CA ALA A 233 -0.35 1.33 13.60
C ALA A 233 -0.51 0.23 12.55
N TYR A 234 -1.62 0.23 11.81
CA TYR A 234 -1.84 -0.66 10.68
C TYR A 234 -0.71 -0.55 9.65
N SER A 235 -0.44 0.67 9.16
CA SER A 235 0.56 0.90 8.12
C SER A 235 1.98 0.59 8.58
N ALA A 236 2.28 0.86 9.86
CA ALA A 236 3.55 0.48 10.49
C ALA A 236 3.74 -1.05 10.49
N MET A 237 2.71 -1.80 10.87
CA MET A 237 2.74 -3.26 10.90
C MET A 237 2.85 -3.85 9.50
N GLU A 238 1.99 -3.44 8.56
CA GLU A 238 1.97 -3.95 7.18
C GLU A 238 3.31 -3.74 6.48
N SER A 239 3.84 -2.50 6.50
CA SER A 239 5.09 -2.16 5.83
C SER A 239 6.30 -2.82 6.47
N THR A 240 6.33 -2.94 7.80
CA THR A 240 7.40 -3.65 8.50
C THR A 240 7.37 -5.14 8.16
N THR A 241 6.18 -5.73 8.09
CA THR A 241 6.03 -7.14 7.67
C THR A 241 6.59 -7.34 6.26
N GLY A 242 6.19 -6.52 5.31
CA GLY A 242 6.63 -6.64 3.92
C GLY A 242 8.14 -6.49 3.74
N LEU A 243 8.77 -5.54 4.45
CA LEU A 243 10.20 -5.28 4.30
C LEU A 243 11.07 -6.35 5.00
N TRP A 244 10.68 -6.85 6.17
CA TRP A 244 11.57 -7.62 7.03
C TRP A 244 11.23 -9.12 7.14
N ALA A 245 10.10 -9.58 6.58
CA ALA A 245 9.72 -10.99 6.65
C ALA A 245 10.80 -11.94 6.12
N SER A 246 11.34 -11.68 4.91
CA SER A 246 12.40 -12.51 4.33
C SER A 246 13.67 -12.52 5.19
N SER A 247 14.05 -11.35 5.73
CA SER A 247 15.21 -11.23 6.63
C SER A 247 15.03 -12.01 7.93
N TYR A 248 13.80 -11.99 8.50
CA TYR A 248 13.48 -12.80 9.68
C TYR A 248 13.59 -14.30 9.39
N LEU A 249 13.06 -14.76 8.23
CA LEU A 249 13.16 -16.16 7.83
C LEU A 249 14.61 -16.60 7.64
N VAL A 250 15.46 -15.76 7.06
CA VAL A 250 16.88 -16.09 6.84
C VAL A 250 17.68 -16.07 8.15
N GLN A 251 17.58 -14.98 8.93
CA GLN A 251 18.48 -14.78 10.08
C GLN A 251 18.03 -15.50 11.36
N TYR A 252 16.72 -15.63 11.57
CA TYR A 252 16.19 -16.27 12.78
C TYR A 252 15.83 -17.74 12.56
N LEU A 253 15.17 -18.06 11.44
CA LEU A 253 14.79 -19.44 11.13
C LEU A 253 15.84 -20.17 10.28
N LEU A 254 16.98 -19.53 9.97
CA LEU A 254 18.11 -20.09 9.23
C LEU A 254 17.70 -20.66 7.87
N MET A 255 16.68 -20.07 7.25
CA MET A 255 16.19 -20.49 5.94
C MET A 255 17.10 -19.97 4.84
N GLU A 256 17.27 -20.76 3.78
CA GLU A 256 17.99 -20.31 2.59
C GLU A 256 17.33 -19.07 1.97
N PRO A 257 18.09 -18.06 1.52
CA PRO A 257 17.54 -16.83 0.97
C PRO A 257 16.53 -17.03 -0.18
N GLU A 258 16.76 -18.05 -1.01
CA GLU A 258 15.83 -18.43 -2.08
C GLU A 258 14.45 -18.79 -1.54
N LYS A 259 14.41 -19.67 -0.54
CA LYS A 259 13.16 -20.14 0.08
C LYS A 259 12.50 -18.99 0.85
N ALA A 260 13.29 -18.24 1.60
CA ALA A 260 12.81 -17.11 2.37
C ALA A 260 12.13 -16.04 1.49
N ALA A 261 12.75 -15.70 0.34
CA ALA A 261 12.15 -14.79 -0.63
C ALA A 261 10.80 -15.31 -1.16
N LYS A 262 10.73 -16.57 -1.57
CA LYS A 262 9.48 -17.20 -2.03
C LYS A 262 8.40 -17.22 -0.94
N PHE A 263 8.76 -17.54 0.30
CA PHE A 263 7.80 -17.59 1.40
C PHE A 263 7.36 -16.20 1.89
N ALA A 264 8.21 -15.18 1.76
CA ALA A 264 7.80 -13.80 2.03
C ALA A 264 6.66 -13.34 1.10
N SER A 265 6.56 -13.91 -0.11
CA SER A 265 5.43 -13.63 -1.02
C SER A 265 4.07 -14.06 -0.45
N PHE A 266 4.05 -15.01 0.48
CA PHE A 266 2.81 -15.52 1.07
C PHE A 266 2.08 -14.46 1.90
N PHE A 267 2.80 -13.51 2.49
CA PHE A 267 2.18 -12.34 3.12
C PHE A 267 1.34 -11.54 2.12
N TYR A 268 1.91 -11.23 0.97
CA TYR A 268 1.20 -10.50 -0.09
C TYR A 268 0.10 -11.32 -0.76
N LEU A 269 0.30 -12.64 -0.87
CA LEU A 269 -0.75 -13.56 -1.33
C LEU A 269 -1.94 -13.55 -0.35
N GLY A 270 -1.67 -13.55 0.95
CA GLY A 270 -2.68 -13.41 1.99
C GLY A 270 -3.48 -12.12 1.82
N ILE A 271 -2.82 -10.97 1.63
CA ILE A 271 -3.48 -9.68 1.36
C ILE A 271 -4.33 -9.78 0.09
N THR A 272 -3.80 -10.32 -0.99
CA THR A 272 -4.47 -10.42 -2.30
C THR A 272 -5.75 -11.22 -2.20
N VAL A 273 -5.67 -12.44 -1.64
CA VAL A 273 -6.83 -13.33 -1.46
C VAL A 273 -7.83 -12.70 -0.49
N GLY A 274 -7.35 -12.13 0.59
CA GLY A 274 -8.20 -11.44 1.57
C GLY A 274 -8.95 -10.27 0.93
N ARG A 275 -8.30 -9.39 0.16
CA ARG A 275 -8.94 -8.27 -0.55
C ARG A 275 -9.97 -8.75 -1.58
N PHE A 276 -9.66 -9.83 -2.30
CA PHE A 276 -10.61 -10.42 -3.23
C PHE A 276 -11.88 -10.88 -2.51
N LEU A 277 -11.74 -11.64 -1.42
CA LEU A 277 -12.87 -12.16 -0.64
C LEU A 277 -13.64 -11.04 0.07
N CYS A 278 -12.97 -10.03 0.59
CA CYS A 278 -13.62 -8.88 1.23
C CYS A 278 -14.57 -8.15 0.28
N GLY A 279 -14.29 -8.09 -1.02
CA GLY A 279 -15.20 -7.50 -2.01
C GLY A 279 -16.59 -8.15 -2.08
N PHE A 280 -16.76 -9.37 -1.58
CA PHE A 280 -18.05 -10.07 -1.52
C PHE A 280 -18.73 -9.99 -0.14
N VAL A 281 -17.98 -9.70 0.90
CA VAL A 281 -18.45 -9.80 2.30
C VAL A 281 -18.62 -8.42 2.94
N ALA A 282 -17.92 -7.40 2.45
CA ALA A 282 -17.86 -6.06 3.04
C ALA A 282 -19.27 -5.46 3.24
N ASP A 283 -20.13 -5.52 2.22
CA ASP A 283 -21.49 -4.95 2.27
C ASP A 283 -22.38 -5.61 3.34
N ARG A 284 -22.06 -6.87 3.72
CA ARG A 284 -22.86 -7.64 4.68
C ARG A 284 -22.38 -7.51 6.12
N MET A 285 -21.08 -7.37 6.33
CA MET A 285 -20.48 -7.37 7.67
C MET A 285 -20.36 -5.98 8.28
N GLY A 286 -20.17 -4.94 7.45
CA GLY A 286 -19.88 -3.58 7.89
C GLY A 286 -18.44 -3.39 8.40
N ASP A 287 -17.97 -2.14 8.35
CA ASP A 287 -16.56 -1.78 8.58
C ASP A 287 -16.02 -2.18 9.96
N LYS A 288 -16.82 -1.96 11.01
CA LYS A 288 -16.44 -2.28 12.40
C LYS A 288 -16.15 -3.77 12.59
N ALA A 289 -16.99 -4.64 12.01
CA ALA A 289 -16.79 -6.08 12.09
C ALA A 289 -15.60 -6.52 11.26
N LEU A 290 -15.39 -5.91 10.10
CA LEU A 290 -14.24 -6.17 9.23
C LEU A 290 -12.92 -5.79 9.89
N ILE A 291 -12.82 -4.63 10.54
CA ILE A 291 -11.63 -4.23 11.29
C ILE A 291 -11.33 -5.22 12.41
N ARG A 292 -12.33 -5.61 13.21
CA ARG A 292 -12.18 -6.59 14.29
C ARG A 292 -11.75 -7.95 13.79
N LEU A 293 -12.41 -8.45 12.74
CA LEU A 293 -12.09 -9.73 12.15
C LEU A 293 -10.67 -9.73 11.58
N GLY A 294 -10.32 -8.69 10.81
CA GLY A 294 -8.99 -8.52 10.24
C GLY A 294 -7.90 -8.46 11.30
N SER A 295 -8.08 -7.64 12.33
CA SER A 295 -7.16 -7.55 13.45
C SER A 295 -7.04 -8.88 14.20
N GLY A 296 -8.13 -9.57 14.48
CA GLY A 296 -8.09 -10.88 15.15
C GLY A 296 -7.33 -11.93 14.35
N ILE A 297 -7.52 -11.95 13.03
CA ILE A 297 -6.79 -12.84 12.10
C ILE A 297 -5.31 -12.45 12.06
N ALA A 298 -4.97 -11.17 11.90
CA ALA A 298 -3.59 -10.71 11.87
C ALA A 298 -2.87 -11.02 13.19
N GLY A 299 -3.52 -10.77 14.33
CA GLY A 299 -3.00 -11.11 15.65
C GLY A 299 -2.73 -12.61 15.81
N ALA A 300 -3.62 -13.47 15.36
CA ALA A 300 -3.40 -14.92 15.37
C ALA A 300 -2.20 -15.30 14.48
N GLY A 301 -2.03 -14.69 13.32
CA GLY A 301 -0.87 -14.87 12.46
C GLY A 301 0.43 -14.43 13.13
N ILE A 302 0.43 -13.27 13.82
CA ILE A 302 1.60 -12.77 14.56
C ILE A 302 1.98 -13.74 15.69
N LEU A 303 1.00 -14.28 16.41
CA LEU A 303 1.25 -15.28 17.46
C LEU A 303 1.87 -16.56 16.90
N LEU A 304 1.47 -17.01 15.71
CA LEU A 304 2.10 -18.16 15.06
C LEU A 304 3.57 -17.89 14.68
N VAL A 305 3.90 -16.65 14.31
CA VAL A 305 5.29 -16.24 14.04
C VAL A 305 6.08 -16.08 15.35
N LEU A 306 5.45 -15.64 16.42
CA LEU A 306 6.09 -15.37 17.73
C LEU A 306 6.46 -16.63 18.49
N ILE A 307 5.60 -17.67 18.43
CA ILE A 307 5.82 -18.90 19.20
C ILE A 307 6.97 -19.70 18.56
N PRO A 308 8.03 -20.02 19.32
CA PRO A 308 9.17 -20.76 18.80
C PRO A 308 8.83 -22.25 18.62
N PHE A 309 8.22 -22.60 17.50
CA PHE A 309 7.98 -23.99 17.14
C PHE A 309 9.28 -24.65 16.64
N PRO A 310 9.43 -25.96 16.85
CA PRO A 310 10.59 -26.71 16.37
C PRO A 310 10.63 -26.86 14.83
N VAL A 311 9.57 -26.41 14.15
CA VAL A 311 9.43 -26.46 12.70
C VAL A 311 9.08 -25.07 12.17
N THR A 312 9.48 -24.79 10.93
CA THR A 312 9.28 -23.46 10.30
C THR A 312 7.85 -23.22 9.78
N MET A 313 7.07 -24.28 9.59
CA MET A 313 5.75 -24.21 8.98
C MET A 313 4.77 -23.24 9.68
N PRO A 314 4.68 -23.20 11.02
CA PRO A 314 3.80 -22.24 11.69
C PRO A 314 4.14 -20.77 11.38
N ALA A 315 5.42 -20.42 11.30
CA ALA A 315 5.82 -19.07 10.94
C ALA A 315 5.43 -18.71 9.49
N LEU A 316 5.54 -19.66 8.55
CA LEU A 316 5.14 -19.47 7.16
C LEU A 316 3.62 -19.28 7.02
N LEU A 317 2.85 -20.11 7.71
CA LEU A 317 1.40 -19.96 7.79
C LEU A 317 1.01 -18.65 8.47
N GLY A 318 1.75 -18.25 9.51
CA GLY A 318 1.59 -16.99 10.20
C GLY A 318 1.67 -15.78 9.24
N LEU A 319 2.65 -15.76 8.32
CA LEU A 319 2.79 -14.71 7.33
C LEU A 319 1.58 -14.61 6.38
N VAL A 320 1.05 -15.75 5.90
CA VAL A 320 -0.18 -15.79 5.10
C VAL A 320 -1.35 -15.19 5.89
N ILE A 321 -1.50 -15.63 7.14
CA ILE A 321 -2.60 -15.24 8.03
C ILE A 321 -2.49 -13.75 8.39
N ILE A 322 -1.29 -13.22 8.65
CA ILE A 322 -1.08 -11.78 8.84
C ILE A 322 -1.56 -11.00 7.62
N GLY A 323 -1.12 -11.40 6.42
CA GLY A 323 -1.55 -10.75 5.18
C GLY A 323 -3.06 -10.80 4.97
N PHE A 324 -3.66 -11.94 5.21
CA PHE A 324 -5.11 -12.14 5.09
C PHE A 324 -5.88 -11.25 6.09
N GLY A 325 -5.37 -11.12 7.32
CA GLY A 325 -5.93 -10.24 8.35
C GLY A 325 -5.78 -8.75 8.01
N CYS A 326 -4.67 -8.35 7.40
CA CYS A 326 -4.45 -6.96 6.95
C CYS A 326 -5.43 -6.53 5.85
N ALA A 327 -5.90 -7.47 5.03
CA ALA A 327 -6.65 -7.19 3.82
C ALA A 327 -7.91 -6.31 4.00
N PRO A 328 -8.81 -6.57 4.96
CA PRO A 328 -10.02 -5.78 5.17
C PRO A 328 -9.78 -4.46 5.93
N VAL A 329 -8.69 -4.35 6.68
CA VAL A 329 -8.51 -3.26 7.68
C VAL A 329 -8.36 -1.91 7.01
N TYR A 330 -7.47 -1.78 6.03
CA TYR A 330 -7.22 -0.53 5.31
C TYR A 330 -8.50 0.06 4.67
N PRO A 331 -9.22 -0.68 3.81
CA PRO A 331 -10.41 -0.14 3.16
C PRO A 331 -11.53 0.15 4.17
N ALA A 332 -11.69 -0.67 5.21
CA ALA A 332 -12.71 -0.47 6.22
C ALA A 332 -12.45 0.78 7.09
N ILE A 333 -11.19 1.10 7.42
CA ILE A 333 -10.86 2.34 8.14
C ILE A 333 -11.25 3.56 7.31
N ILE A 334 -10.89 3.60 6.02
CA ILE A 334 -11.21 4.73 5.14
C ILE A 334 -12.72 4.86 4.94
N HIS A 335 -13.39 3.74 4.66
CA HIS A 335 -14.83 3.71 4.40
C HIS A 335 -15.68 4.11 5.63
N SER A 336 -15.22 3.76 6.84
CA SER A 336 -15.91 4.11 8.09
C SER A 336 -15.81 5.60 8.46
N THR A 337 -14.88 6.35 7.89
CA THR A 337 -14.60 7.75 8.29
C THR A 337 -15.79 8.68 8.12
N PRO A 338 -16.53 8.70 6.99
CA PRO A 338 -17.73 9.52 6.85
C PRO A 338 -18.84 9.14 7.82
N PHE A 339 -18.94 7.86 8.20
CA PHE A 339 -19.91 7.37 9.16
C PHE A 339 -19.62 7.87 10.58
N TYR A 340 -18.34 7.85 11.00
CA TYR A 340 -17.94 8.26 12.34
C TYR A 340 -17.90 9.78 12.55
N PHE A 341 -17.56 10.55 11.51
CA PHE A 341 -17.19 11.97 11.66
C PHE A 341 -18.02 12.93 10.79
N GLY A 342 -19.03 12.40 10.09
CA GLY A 342 -19.85 13.17 9.14
C GLY A 342 -19.18 13.42 7.79
N LYS A 343 -19.99 13.58 6.75
CA LYS A 343 -19.51 13.79 5.37
C LYS A 343 -18.70 15.08 5.21
N GLU A 344 -19.05 16.12 5.95
CA GLU A 344 -18.40 17.44 5.93
C GLU A 344 -16.94 17.42 6.43
N ASN A 345 -16.63 16.58 7.42
CA ASN A 345 -15.28 16.44 7.99
C ASN A 345 -14.46 15.32 7.34
N SER A 346 -15.12 14.41 6.63
CA SER A 346 -14.51 13.15 6.18
C SER A 346 -13.33 13.37 5.24
N GLN A 347 -13.42 14.32 4.29
CA GLN A 347 -12.36 14.57 3.33
C GLN A 347 -11.06 15.05 4.00
N ALA A 348 -11.20 16.02 4.93
CA ALA A 348 -10.04 16.54 5.67
C ALA A 348 -9.44 15.45 6.57
N LEU A 349 -10.31 14.65 7.22
CA LEU A 349 -9.87 13.58 8.11
C LEU A 349 -9.16 12.45 7.35
N ILE A 350 -9.69 12.01 6.21
CA ILE A 350 -9.05 11.01 5.33
C ILE A 350 -7.68 11.49 4.87
N GLY A 351 -7.53 12.77 4.51
CA GLY A 351 -6.23 13.32 4.16
C GLY A 351 -5.19 13.19 5.28
N ILE A 352 -5.58 13.47 6.52
CA ILE A 352 -4.66 13.32 7.67
C ILE A 352 -4.46 11.85 8.05
N GLN A 353 -5.48 11.00 7.92
CA GLN A 353 -5.31 9.55 8.07
C GLN A 353 -4.25 9.01 7.11
N MET A 354 -4.30 9.39 5.83
CA MET A 354 -3.29 9.00 4.85
C MET A 354 -1.89 9.52 5.23
N ALA A 355 -1.79 10.76 5.71
CA ALA A 355 -0.51 11.28 6.21
C ALA A 355 0.02 10.46 7.39
N CYS A 356 -0.83 10.08 8.35
CA CYS A 356 -0.45 9.21 9.47
C CYS A 356 -0.03 7.82 8.99
N ALA A 357 -0.73 7.24 8.00
CA ALA A 357 -0.34 5.98 7.38
C ALA A 357 1.05 6.06 6.74
N TYR A 358 1.33 7.14 5.99
CA TYR A 358 2.65 7.37 5.41
C TYR A 358 3.74 7.55 6.46
N VAL A 359 3.46 8.20 7.59
CA VAL A 359 4.41 8.27 8.71
C VAL A 359 4.71 6.86 9.24
N GLY A 360 3.68 6.01 9.41
CA GLY A 360 3.85 4.63 9.85
C GLY A 360 4.70 3.81 8.87
N SER A 361 4.34 3.81 7.60
CA SER A 361 5.03 3.03 6.57
C SER A 361 6.44 3.52 6.26
N THR A 362 6.72 4.83 6.43
CA THR A 362 8.03 5.43 6.13
C THR A 362 9.03 5.25 7.26
N PHE A 363 8.61 5.44 8.52
CA PHE A 363 9.53 5.51 9.64
C PHE A 363 9.63 4.22 10.45
N MET A 364 8.58 3.40 10.50
CA MET A 364 8.58 2.22 11.37
C MET A 364 9.43 1.06 10.83
N PRO A 365 9.46 0.73 9.52
CA PRO A 365 10.39 -0.28 9.02
C PRO A 365 11.88 0.06 9.24
N PRO A 366 12.36 1.29 8.97
CA PRO A 366 13.74 1.70 9.32
C PRO A 366 14.03 1.65 10.81
N LEU A 367 13.08 2.09 11.65
CA LEU A 367 13.21 1.99 13.10
C LEU A 367 13.38 0.54 13.54
N PHE A 368 12.54 -0.37 13.02
CA PHE A 368 12.70 -1.80 13.28
C PHE A 368 14.09 -2.30 12.83
N GLY A 369 14.53 -1.96 11.62
CA GLY A 369 15.85 -2.36 11.13
C GLY A 369 17.01 -1.92 12.06
N THR A 370 16.90 -0.73 12.64
CA THR A 370 17.87 -0.21 13.61
C THR A 370 17.81 -0.98 14.94
N LEU A 371 16.61 -1.30 15.41
CA LEU A 371 16.40 -2.11 16.61
C LEU A 371 16.90 -3.54 16.39
N ALA A 372 16.57 -4.14 15.25
CA ALA A 372 16.99 -5.49 14.89
C ALA A 372 18.53 -5.61 14.80
N ALA A 373 19.19 -4.59 14.27
CA ALA A 373 20.65 -4.56 14.18
C ALA A 373 21.35 -4.49 15.56
N ARG A 374 20.70 -3.90 16.58
CA ARG A 374 21.25 -3.74 17.93
C ARG A 374 20.85 -4.86 18.89
N ILE A 375 19.60 -5.31 18.81
CA ILE A 375 18.98 -6.24 19.77
C ILE A 375 18.89 -7.65 19.18
N GLY A 376 18.52 -7.74 17.89
CA GLY A 376 18.36 -8.98 17.15
C GLY A 376 17.05 -9.06 16.39
N ILE A 377 17.05 -9.80 15.30
CA ILE A 377 15.90 -9.95 14.39
C ILE A 377 14.73 -10.72 15.04
N TRP A 378 14.97 -11.46 16.13
CA TRP A 378 13.93 -12.15 16.90
C TRP A 378 12.84 -11.19 17.43
N LEU A 379 13.17 -9.89 17.53
CA LEU A 379 12.23 -8.84 17.92
C LEU A 379 11.10 -8.64 16.90
N TYR A 380 11.22 -9.16 15.68
CA TYR A 380 10.28 -8.94 14.58
C TYR A 380 8.82 -9.23 14.95
N PRO A 381 8.40 -10.42 15.41
CA PRO A 381 7.01 -10.67 15.77
C PRO A 381 6.55 -9.84 16.98
N VAL A 382 7.45 -9.52 17.92
CA VAL A 382 7.14 -8.67 19.07
C VAL A 382 6.82 -7.25 18.62
N PHE A 383 7.60 -6.70 17.69
CA PHE A 383 7.38 -5.38 17.12
C PHE A 383 6.04 -5.30 16.38
N LEU A 384 5.70 -6.31 15.59
CA LEU A 384 4.40 -6.41 14.92
C LEU A 384 3.26 -6.49 15.94
N LEU A 385 3.43 -7.27 17.01
CA LEU A 385 2.42 -7.41 18.06
C LEU A 385 2.15 -6.10 18.79
N VAL A 386 3.16 -5.27 19.02
CA VAL A 386 2.98 -3.94 19.64
C VAL A 386 2.04 -3.07 18.79
N PHE A 387 2.24 -3.03 17.47
CA PHE A 387 1.38 -2.25 16.58
C PHE A 387 0.00 -2.88 16.41
N GLU A 388 -0.10 -4.21 16.40
CA GLU A 388 -1.39 -4.90 16.39
C GLU A 388 -2.21 -4.56 17.64
N VAL A 389 -1.62 -4.65 18.82
CA VAL A 389 -2.27 -4.29 20.08
C VAL A 389 -2.66 -2.81 20.08
N LEU A 390 -1.79 -1.92 19.63
CA LEU A 390 -2.08 -0.48 19.52
C LEU A 390 -3.28 -0.24 18.59
N MET A 391 -3.33 -0.90 17.43
CA MET A 391 -4.41 -0.82 16.46
C MET A 391 -5.74 -1.30 17.07
N VAL A 392 -5.75 -2.44 17.74
CA VAL A 392 -6.95 -2.99 18.40
C VAL A 392 -7.43 -2.06 19.51
N LEU A 393 -6.56 -1.62 20.41
CA LEU A 393 -6.92 -0.75 21.52
C LEU A 393 -7.51 0.58 21.05
N THR A 394 -6.90 1.20 20.03
CA THR A 394 -7.36 2.49 19.53
C THR A 394 -8.66 2.36 18.72
N SER A 395 -8.81 1.32 17.90
CA SER A 395 -10.07 1.06 17.18
C SER A 395 -11.22 0.75 18.12
N GLU A 396 -11.01 -0.04 19.18
CA GLU A 396 -12.06 -0.33 20.19
C GLU A 396 -12.40 0.90 21.03
N LYS A 397 -11.43 1.74 21.35
CA LYS A 397 -11.69 3.01 22.04
C LYS A 397 -12.54 3.95 21.18
N LEU A 398 -12.25 4.04 19.88
CA LEU A 398 -13.08 4.78 18.93
C LEU A 398 -14.52 4.25 18.92
N ASN A 399 -14.68 2.93 18.79
CA ASN A 399 -15.99 2.29 18.78
C ASN A 399 -16.82 2.58 20.04
N ARG A 400 -16.19 2.59 21.22
CA ARG A 400 -16.86 2.93 22.48
C ARG A 400 -17.32 4.39 22.54
N ILE A 401 -16.48 5.32 22.06
CA ILE A 401 -16.79 6.75 22.00
C ILE A 401 -18.02 7.00 21.11
N GLN A 402 -18.07 6.35 19.95
CA GLN A 402 -19.17 6.52 19.00
C GLN A 402 -20.47 5.89 19.47
N ASN A 403 -20.43 4.73 20.11
CA ASN A 403 -21.62 4.10 20.68
C ASN A 403 -22.21 4.92 21.85
N GLY A 404 -21.37 5.59 22.66
CA GLY A 404 -21.83 6.47 23.75
C GLY A 404 -22.44 7.78 23.28
N SER A 405 -22.07 8.25 22.08
CA SER A 405 -22.67 9.47 21.50
C SER A 405 -24.03 9.23 20.85
N GLY A 406 -24.37 7.98 20.49
CA GLY A 406 -25.67 7.61 19.92
C GLY A 406 -26.78 7.50 20.94
N THR A 407 -26.47 7.30 22.23
CA THR A 407 -27.45 7.23 23.32
C THR A 407 -27.88 8.63 23.82
N GLU A 408 -27.07 9.66 23.63
CA GLU A 408 -27.40 11.04 24.01
C GLU A 408 -28.31 11.79 23.00
N GLN A 409 -28.54 11.23 21.81
CA GLN A 409 -29.44 11.85 20.81
C GLN A 409 -30.84 11.25 20.75
N THR A 410 -31.14 10.28 21.62
CA THR A 410 -32.46 9.62 21.72
C THR A 410 -33.20 9.90 23.04
N GLU A 411 -32.69 10.79 23.90
CA GLU A 411 -33.40 11.42 25.01
C GLU A 411 -33.63 12.92 24.70
#